data_c0c34bd6a0cdaa042859c6a54de2ee36
#
_entry.id   c0c34bd6a0cdaa042859c6a54de2ee36
#
_cell.length_a   1.000
_cell.length_b   1.000
_cell.length_c   1.000
_cell.angle_alpha   90.00
_cell.angle_beta   90.00
_cell.angle_gamma   90.00
#
_symmetry.space_group_name_H-M   'P 1'
#
loop_
_entity.id
_entity.type
_entity.pdbx_description
1 polymer ?
#
loop_
_entity_poly.entity_id
_entity_poly.type
_entity_poly.pdbx_seq_one_letter_code
_entity_poly.pdbx_strand_id
1 'polypeptide(L)'
;MLQAIANEYKFNIIRIYCSWVYLNPEPGKFDFTEIEEVLTDCDLLGLKVLMGAVIEEAPYWLEAAHPESRFVDALGESQRLQTASINMSGGWPSLCMDWTPIRDAAATFLRELARVVSRHPSMYAYDVWNEPHLEPSGGHEFNASTDQKLYCYCEKTIASFQSWLKQRYGTLEKLSEAWVRRYPSWEVIDPPRGPGSYIDWVDWRRFMIERSTEEMRFRVQTLRAVDTRSILESHVFSQAAILPLALQAINPWRLAELMETWGLSYFPRCRNPPFTSARPKSN
;
A
#
# COMPACT_ATOMS: atom_id res chain seq x y z
N MET A 1 20.38 -6.45 21.16
CA MET A 1 19.77 -5.19 20.66
C MET A 1 18.51 -4.82 21.46
N LEU A 2 17.49 -5.66 21.60
CA LEU A 2 16.25 -5.36 22.32
C LEU A 2 16.46 -4.97 23.80
N GLN A 3 17.39 -5.63 24.48
CA GLN A 3 17.77 -5.28 25.87
C GLN A 3 18.27 -3.84 25.98
N ALA A 4 19.12 -3.39 25.05
CA ALA A 4 19.58 -2.01 25.04
C ALA A 4 18.43 -1.02 24.77
N ILE A 5 17.54 -1.34 23.85
CA ILE A 5 16.34 -0.54 23.55
C ILE A 5 15.49 -0.36 24.81
N ALA A 6 15.20 -1.45 25.53
CA ALA A 6 14.36 -1.42 26.71
C ALA A 6 15.09 -0.81 27.93
N ASN A 7 16.33 -1.24 28.21
CA ASN A 7 16.99 -0.98 29.49
C ASN A 7 17.93 0.24 29.47
N GLU A 8 18.56 0.52 28.34
CA GLU A 8 19.49 1.66 28.21
C GLU A 8 18.78 2.88 27.62
N TYR A 9 18.12 2.71 26.47
CA TYR A 9 17.44 3.81 25.77
C TYR A 9 16.03 4.10 26.30
N LYS A 10 15.45 3.20 27.12
CA LYS A 10 14.14 3.37 27.77
C LYS A 10 12.98 3.57 26.78
N PHE A 11 13.06 2.97 25.61
CA PHE A 11 11.91 2.88 24.73
C PHE A 11 10.93 1.83 25.26
N ASN A 12 9.64 2.04 25.04
CA ASN A 12 8.57 1.14 25.48
C ASN A 12 7.85 0.46 24.33
N ILE A 13 8.11 0.86 23.10
CA ILE A 13 7.54 0.30 21.88
C ILE A 13 8.60 0.24 20.78
N ILE A 14 8.52 -0.80 19.98
CA ILE A 14 9.30 -0.95 18.74
C ILE A 14 8.36 -1.17 17.57
N ARG A 15 8.81 -0.82 16.39
CA ARG A 15 8.13 -1.16 15.12
C ARG A 15 8.98 -2.19 14.38
N ILE A 16 8.34 -3.26 13.94
CA ILE A 16 8.94 -4.29 13.09
C ILE A 16 8.05 -4.57 11.90
N TYR A 17 8.66 -4.99 10.79
CA TYR A 17 7.94 -5.30 9.56
C TYR A 17 7.97 -6.79 9.29
N CYS A 18 6.83 -7.34 8.85
CA CYS A 18 6.70 -8.70 8.37
C CYS A 18 6.67 -8.69 6.86
N SER A 19 7.76 -9.10 6.23
CA SER A 19 7.85 -9.22 4.77
C SER A 19 7.18 -10.51 4.30
N TRP A 20 6.14 -10.38 3.48
CA TRP A 20 5.40 -11.54 2.97
C TRP A 20 6.28 -12.48 2.14
N VAL A 21 7.15 -11.95 1.28
CA VAL A 21 8.04 -12.74 0.44
C VAL A 21 9.00 -13.61 1.27
N TYR A 22 9.43 -13.11 2.42
CA TYR A 22 10.35 -13.84 3.32
C TYR A 22 9.62 -14.88 4.16
N LEU A 23 8.46 -14.53 4.71
CA LEU A 23 7.72 -15.37 5.65
C LEU A 23 6.85 -16.44 4.97
N ASN A 24 6.65 -16.36 3.65
CA ASN A 24 5.88 -17.32 2.86
C ASN A 24 6.65 -17.76 1.61
N PRO A 25 7.76 -18.49 1.76
CA PRO A 25 8.67 -18.84 0.66
C PRO A 25 8.06 -19.79 -0.37
N GLU A 26 7.06 -20.60 0.01
CA GLU A 26 6.38 -21.56 -0.84
C GLU A 26 4.87 -21.56 -0.59
N PRO A 27 4.04 -22.03 -1.55
CA PRO A 27 2.59 -22.10 -1.36
C PRO A 27 2.21 -22.88 -0.09
N GLY A 28 1.45 -22.23 0.80
CA GLY A 28 0.96 -22.83 2.04
C GLY A 28 2.01 -23.07 3.13
N LYS A 29 3.26 -22.69 2.91
CA LYS A 29 4.33 -22.76 3.93
C LYS A 29 4.62 -21.37 4.47
N PHE A 30 4.45 -21.25 5.77
CA PHE A 30 4.76 -20.02 6.52
C PHE A 30 5.83 -20.30 7.55
N ASP A 31 6.80 -19.42 7.66
CA ASP A 31 7.84 -19.47 8.69
C ASP A 31 7.83 -18.15 9.49
N PHE A 32 7.27 -18.22 10.68
CA PHE A 32 7.21 -17.09 11.62
C PHE A 32 8.19 -17.23 12.78
N THR A 33 9.14 -18.18 12.71
CA THR A 33 10.04 -18.51 13.81
C THR A 33 10.77 -17.27 14.36
N GLU A 34 11.39 -16.50 13.48
CA GLU A 34 12.11 -15.27 13.89
C GLU A 34 11.18 -14.21 14.49
N ILE A 35 9.94 -14.13 13.99
CA ILE A 35 8.94 -13.19 14.52
C ILE A 35 8.51 -13.61 15.93
N GLU A 36 8.26 -14.90 16.16
CA GLU A 36 7.89 -15.43 17.48
C GLU A 36 9.03 -15.27 18.49
N GLU A 37 10.29 -15.47 18.08
CA GLU A 37 11.47 -15.20 18.91
C GLU A 37 11.55 -13.74 19.34
N VAL A 38 11.42 -12.81 18.39
CA VAL A 38 11.43 -11.36 18.69
C VAL A 38 10.27 -10.97 19.60
N LEU A 39 9.07 -11.50 19.36
CA LEU A 39 7.92 -11.22 20.21
C LEU A 39 8.08 -11.78 21.62
N THR A 40 8.66 -12.99 21.76
CA THR A 40 8.98 -13.60 23.06
C THR A 40 9.97 -12.74 23.84
N ASP A 41 11.02 -12.25 23.18
CA ASP A 41 11.96 -11.31 23.81
C ASP A 41 11.28 -10.00 24.23
N CYS A 42 10.38 -9.49 23.41
CA CYS A 42 9.60 -8.29 23.73
C CYS A 42 8.68 -8.52 24.93
N ASP A 43 8.02 -9.69 25.01
CA ASP A 43 7.19 -10.09 26.17
C ASP A 43 8.01 -10.07 27.47
N LEU A 44 9.22 -10.63 27.43
CA LEU A 44 10.13 -10.66 28.59
C LEU A 44 10.66 -9.26 29.00
N LEU A 45 10.86 -8.39 28.03
CA LEU A 45 11.40 -7.05 28.26
C LEU A 45 10.31 -5.99 28.51
N GLY A 46 9.04 -6.34 28.43
CA GLY A 46 7.91 -5.41 28.60
C GLY A 46 7.79 -4.41 27.44
N LEU A 47 8.41 -4.70 26.29
CA LEU A 47 8.27 -3.88 25.10
C LEU A 47 6.94 -4.13 24.40
N LYS A 48 6.36 -3.11 23.83
CA LYS A 48 5.22 -3.23 22.92
C LYS A 48 5.71 -3.27 21.47
N VAL A 49 4.92 -3.93 20.62
CA VAL A 49 5.25 -4.11 19.21
C VAL A 49 4.15 -3.52 18.32
N LEU A 50 4.59 -2.62 17.45
CA LEU A 50 3.82 -2.18 16.28
C LEU A 50 4.28 -3.04 15.10
N MET A 51 3.38 -3.89 14.60
CA MET A 51 3.66 -4.88 13.56
C MET A 51 3.25 -4.36 12.19
N GLY A 52 4.22 -4.10 11.32
CA GLY A 52 3.95 -3.78 9.91
C GLY A 52 3.53 -5.03 9.15
N ALA A 53 2.27 -5.07 8.73
CA ALA A 53 1.70 -6.18 7.96
C ALA A 53 1.89 -5.94 6.44
N VAL A 54 3.13 -6.10 5.98
CA VAL A 54 3.54 -5.74 4.61
C VAL A 54 3.17 -6.84 3.62
N ILE A 55 2.21 -6.58 2.76
CA ILE A 55 1.81 -7.46 1.65
C ILE A 55 2.21 -6.93 0.27
N GLU A 56 2.91 -5.81 0.24
CA GLU A 56 3.45 -5.19 -0.98
C GLU A 56 4.61 -6.00 -1.56
N GLU A 57 5.28 -6.80 -0.74
CA GLU A 57 6.34 -7.73 -1.15
C GLU A 57 5.76 -9.13 -1.35
N ALA A 58 4.97 -9.32 -2.42
CA ALA A 58 4.37 -10.61 -2.71
C ALA A 58 5.45 -11.69 -2.98
N PRO A 59 5.22 -12.96 -2.60
CA PRO A 59 6.15 -14.04 -2.87
C PRO A 59 6.38 -14.30 -4.35
N TYR A 60 7.61 -14.66 -4.72
CA TYR A 60 7.97 -14.95 -6.11
C TYR A 60 7.24 -16.14 -6.70
N TRP A 61 6.88 -17.14 -5.87
CA TRP A 61 6.08 -18.27 -6.33
C TRP A 61 4.68 -17.82 -6.80
N LEU A 62 4.12 -16.78 -6.15
CA LEU A 62 2.81 -16.23 -6.51
C LEU A 62 2.89 -15.46 -7.83
N GLU A 63 3.94 -14.66 -8.03
CA GLU A 63 4.22 -13.99 -9.30
C GLU A 63 4.44 -15.01 -10.43
N ALA A 64 5.16 -16.10 -10.15
CA ALA A 64 5.42 -17.15 -11.14
C ALA A 64 4.15 -17.91 -11.53
N ALA A 65 3.23 -18.12 -10.56
CA ALA A 65 1.95 -18.79 -10.80
C ALA A 65 0.94 -17.86 -11.51
N HIS A 66 1.03 -16.55 -11.30
CA HIS A 66 0.07 -15.55 -11.78
C HIS A 66 0.78 -14.33 -12.41
N PRO A 67 1.58 -14.52 -13.47
CA PRO A 67 2.31 -13.40 -14.10
C PRO A 67 1.39 -12.33 -14.69
N GLU A 68 0.14 -12.66 -14.99
CA GLU A 68 -0.91 -11.76 -15.46
C GLU A 68 -1.35 -10.75 -14.38
N SER A 69 -1.08 -11.06 -13.11
CA SER A 69 -1.43 -10.19 -11.98
C SER A 69 -0.44 -9.05 -11.73
N ARG A 70 0.63 -8.97 -12.50
CA ARG A 70 1.55 -7.84 -12.42
C ARG A 70 0.83 -6.53 -12.67
N PHE A 71 1.27 -5.49 -11.99
CA PHE A 71 0.79 -4.16 -12.31
C PHE A 71 1.14 -3.80 -13.76
N VAL A 72 0.20 -3.18 -14.45
CA VAL A 72 0.38 -2.63 -15.78
C VAL A 72 0.31 -1.11 -15.68
N ASP A 73 1.30 -0.42 -16.20
CA ASP A 73 1.32 1.04 -16.16
C ASP A 73 0.46 1.68 -17.28
N ALA A 74 0.38 3.01 -17.25
CA ALA A 74 -0.38 3.76 -18.25
C ALA A 74 0.14 3.62 -19.68
N LEU A 75 1.37 3.15 -19.87
CA LEU A 75 1.96 2.86 -21.18
C LEU A 75 1.66 1.44 -21.67
N GLY A 76 1.07 0.60 -20.80
CA GLY A 76 0.80 -0.81 -21.07
C GLY A 76 1.96 -1.73 -20.72
N GLU A 77 2.99 -1.23 -20.03
CA GLU A 77 4.13 -2.03 -19.61
C GLU A 77 3.85 -2.78 -18.31
N SER A 78 4.10 -4.08 -18.31
CA SER A 78 3.96 -4.94 -17.12
C SER A 78 5.15 -4.78 -16.20
N GLN A 79 4.90 -4.55 -14.92
CA GLN A 79 5.92 -4.33 -13.90
C GLN A 79 6.18 -5.64 -13.13
N ARG A 80 7.44 -6.08 -13.12
CA ARG A 80 7.87 -7.22 -12.30
C ARG A 80 8.00 -6.80 -10.84
N LEU A 81 7.87 -7.77 -9.93
CA LEU A 81 8.22 -7.56 -8.53
C LEU A 81 9.67 -7.06 -8.44
N GLN A 82 9.88 -5.98 -7.72
CA GLN A 82 11.21 -5.45 -7.54
C GLN A 82 11.95 -6.25 -6.47
N THR A 83 12.99 -6.96 -6.92
CA THR A 83 13.86 -7.75 -6.05
C THR A 83 14.85 -6.91 -5.24
N ALA A 84 15.03 -5.65 -5.61
CA ALA A 84 16.07 -4.79 -5.07
C ALA A 84 15.54 -3.72 -4.11
N SER A 85 14.31 -3.85 -3.63
CA SER A 85 13.85 -2.95 -2.59
C SER A 85 14.62 -3.26 -1.31
N ILE A 86 15.62 -2.43 -1.02
CA ILE A 86 16.30 -2.39 0.27
C ILE A 86 15.29 -1.96 1.36
N ASN A 87 14.15 -1.53 0.95
CA ASN A 87 13.11 -1.02 1.80
C ASN A 87 12.11 -2.13 2.09
N MET A 88 12.34 -2.87 3.16
CA MET A 88 11.41 -3.88 3.67
C MET A 88 10.02 -3.29 4.04
N SER A 89 9.83 -2.00 3.90
CA SER A 89 8.58 -1.34 4.23
C SER A 89 7.60 -1.21 3.05
N GLY A 90 7.98 -1.64 1.87
CA GLY A 90 7.09 -1.61 0.72
C GLY A 90 7.79 -1.91 -0.58
N GLY A 91 7.60 -3.11 -1.12
CA GLY A 91 7.95 -3.45 -2.48
C GLY A 91 6.94 -2.85 -3.44
N TRP A 92 7.34 -1.85 -4.20
CA TRP A 92 6.53 -1.31 -5.28
C TRP A 92 7.11 -1.67 -6.63
N PRO A 93 6.24 -2.04 -7.54
CA PRO A 93 4.87 -2.47 -7.37
C PRO A 93 4.78 -3.92 -6.89
N SER A 94 3.79 -4.23 -6.06
CA SER A 94 3.42 -5.61 -5.72
C SER A 94 2.67 -6.28 -6.89
N LEU A 95 1.87 -7.31 -6.58
CA LEU A 95 0.89 -7.87 -7.49
C LEU A 95 -0.47 -7.19 -7.31
N CYS A 96 -1.23 -7.06 -8.40
CA CYS A 96 -2.49 -6.33 -8.40
C CYS A 96 -3.58 -7.07 -7.62
N MET A 97 -4.12 -6.43 -6.60
CA MET A 97 -5.16 -6.98 -5.71
C MET A 97 -6.54 -7.11 -6.37
N ASP A 98 -6.72 -6.66 -7.61
CA ASP A 98 -7.94 -6.93 -8.38
C ASP A 98 -8.00 -8.37 -8.91
N TRP A 99 -6.89 -9.10 -8.82
CA TRP A 99 -6.84 -10.51 -9.13
C TRP A 99 -7.17 -11.35 -7.88
N THR A 100 -8.24 -12.12 -7.97
CA THR A 100 -8.73 -12.96 -6.85
C THR A 100 -7.65 -13.88 -6.26
N PRO A 101 -6.82 -14.61 -7.03
CA PRO A 101 -5.78 -15.45 -6.44
C PRO A 101 -4.77 -14.66 -5.59
N ILE A 102 -4.45 -13.44 -5.98
CA ILE A 102 -3.53 -12.58 -5.22
C ILE A 102 -4.18 -12.12 -3.92
N ARG A 103 -5.42 -11.67 -4.00
CA ARG A 103 -6.20 -11.24 -2.84
C ARG A 103 -6.41 -12.37 -1.83
N ASP A 104 -6.69 -13.58 -2.30
CA ASP A 104 -6.87 -14.77 -1.46
C ASP A 104 -5.56 -15.20 -0.78
N ALA A 105 -4.45 -15.16 -1.50
CA ALA A 105 -3.13 -15.44 -0.95
C ALA A 105 -2.74 -14.40 0.11
N ALA A 106 -2.95 -13.11 -0.15
CA ALA A 106 -2.72 -12.03 0.80
C ALA A 106 -3.59 -12.19 2.06
N ALA A 107 -4.87 -12.52 1.89
CA ALA A 107 -5.77 -12.78 3.01
C ALA A 107 -5.30 -13.96 3.86
N THR A 108 -4.79 -15.00 3.23
CA THR A 108 -4.25 -16.18 3.93
C THR A 108 -3.02 -15.79 4.74
N PHE A 109 -2.06 -15.09 4.14
CA PHE A 109 -0.88 -14.61 4.83
C PHE A 109 -1.23 -13.71 6.04
N LEU A 110 -2.09 -12.71 5.86
CA LEU A 110 -2.50 -11.82 6.94
C LEU A 110 -3.19 -12.55 8.11
N ARG A 111 -4.01 -13.58 7.81
CA ARG A 111 -4.64 -14.39 8.85
C ARG A 111 -3.63 -15.26 9.59
N GLU A 112 -2.70 -15.88 8.90
CA GLU A 112 -1.65 -16.69 9.53
C GLU A 112 -0.74 -15.83 10.41
N LEU A 113 -0.31 -14.66 9.90
CA LEU A 113 0.43 -13.68 10.67
C LEU A 113 -0.34 -13.30 11.95
N ALA A 114 -1.61 -12.90 11.81
CA ALA A 114 -2.43 -12.49 12.95
C ALA A 114 -2.62 -13.62 13.98
N ARG A 115 -2.77 -14.88 13.56
CA ARG A 115 -2.86 -16.03 14.46
C ARG A 115 -1.61 -16.22 15.33
N VAL A 116 -0.46 -15.94 14.76
CA VAL A 116 0.81 -16.05 15.48
C VAL A 116 0.97 -14.87 16.42
N VAL A 117 0.97 -13.65 15.89
CA VAL A 117 1.37 -12.46 16.66
C VAL A 117 0.37 -12.08 17.76
N SER A 118 -0.93 -12.34 17.55
CA SER A 118 -1.96 -12.01 18.55
C SER A 118 -1.88 -12.79 19.85
N ARG A 119 -1.07 -13.86 19.91
CA ARG A 119 -0.87 -14.65 21.14
C ARG A 119 0.08 -13.96 22.12
N HIS A 120 0.90 -13.04 21.64
CA HIS A 120 1.91 -12.36 22.43
C HIS A 120 1.34 -11.13 23.15
N PRO A 121 1.60 -11.00 24.47
CA PRO A 121 1.22 -9.81 25.24
C PRO A 121 1.91 -8.52 24.76
N SER A 122 3.06 -8.63 24.12
CA SER A 122 3.79 -7.52 23.50
C SER A 122 3.10 -6.96 22.27
N MET A 123 2.30 -7.77 21.57
CA MET A 123 1.57 -7.30 20.39
C MET A 123 0.59 -6.19 20.76
N TYR A 124 0.81 -5.00 20.21
CA TYR A 124 0.07 -3.79 20.54
C TYR A 124 -0.80 -3.28 19.39
N ALA A 125 -0.18 -3.14 18.22
CA ALA A 125 -0.88 -2.59 17.07
C ALA A 125 -0.35 -3.19 15.75
N TYR A 126 -1.20 -3.21 14.73
CA TYR A 126 -0.78 -3.41 13.34
C TYR A 126 -0.66 -2.07 12.63
N ASP A 127 0.44 -1.88 11.92
CA ASP A 127 0.48 -0.96 10.80
C ASP A 127 -0.05 -1.70 9.58
N VAL A 128 -1.33 -1.43 9.27
CA VAL A 128 -2.12 -2.19 8.30
C VAL A 128 -1.66 -1.97 6.87
N TRP A 129 -1.19 -0.77 6.58
CA TRP A 129 -0.64 -0.38 5.30
C TRP A 129 0.28 0.82 5.48
N ASN A 130 1.57 0.56 5.37
CA ASN A 130 2.57 1.60 5.51
C ASN A 130 2.46 2.61 4.36
N GLU A 131 2.20 3.88 4.68
CA GLU A 131 2.15 4.97 3.71
C GLU A 131 1.31 4.62 2.46
N PRO A 132 0.02 4.29 2.62
CA PRO A 132 -0.80 3.74 1.56
C PRO A 132 -0.82 4.63 0.32
N HIS A 133 -0.55 4.03 -0.82
CA HIS A 133 -0.68 4.64 -2.13
C HIS A 133 -0.72 3.55 -3.21
N LEU A 134 -1.38 3.82 -4.32
CA LEU A 134 -1.46 2.88 -5.46
C LEU A 134 -0.56 3.29 -6.62
N GLU A 135 0.11 4.41 -6.51
CA GLU A 135 0.98 4.92 -7.56
C GLU A 135 2.43 4.91 -7.14
N PRO A 136 3.31 4.49 -8.05
CA PRO A 136 4.72 4.33 -7.75
C PRO A 136 5.47 5.64 -7.83
N SER A 137 4.92 6.70 -7.37
CA SER A 137 5.76 7.86 -7.16
C SER A 137 6.79 7.42 -6.13
N GLY A 138 7.93 6.94 -6.58
CA GLY A 138 9.06 6.66 -5.70
C GLY A 138 9.35 7.90 -4.89
N GLY A 139 8.59 8.11 -3.89
CA GLY A 139 8.56 9.01 -2.75
C GLY A 139 9.29 10.36 -2.79
N HIS A 140 10.07 10.64 -3.78
CA HIS A 140 11.05 11.71 -3.70
C HIS A 140 11.01 12.74 -4.82
N GLU A 141 10.29 12.50 -5.89
CA GLU A 141 10.18 13.47 -6.98
C GLU A 141 8.73 13.83 -7.26
N PHE A 142 8.22 14.73 -6.46
CA PHE A 142 6.93 15.39 -6.68
C PHE A 142 6.95 16.38 -7.83
N ASN A 143 7.70 16.09 -8.84
CA ASN A 143 7.50 16.76 -10.09
C ASN A 143 6.26 16.15 -10.72
N ALA A 144 5.25 16.97 -10.92
CA ALA A 144 4.10 16.68 -11.77
C ALA A 144 4.58 16.50 -13.24
N SER A 145 5.70 15.81 -13.43
CA SER A 145 6.18 15.45 -14.74
C SER A 145 5.26 14.38 -15.28
N THR A 146 4.97 14.47 -16.55
CA THR A 146 4.18 13.55 -17.35
C THR A 146 4.73 12.12 -17.36
N ASP A 147 5.82 11.85 -16.66
CA ASP A 147 6.54 10.59 -16.60
C ASP A 147 6.17 9.73 -15.38
N GLN A 148 5.19 10.17 -14.58
CA GLN A 148 4.69 9.34 -13.49
C GLN A 148 3.92 8.15 -14.06
N LYS A 149 4.46 6.96 -13.84
CA LYS A 149 3.81 5.72 -14.22
C LYS A 149 2.60 5.51 -13.32
N LEU A 150 1.41 5.81 -13.85
CA LEU A 150 0.16 5.51 -13.16
C LEU A 150 -0.08 4.00 -13.18
N TYR A 151 -0.69 3.46 -12.15
CA TYR A 151 -1.13 2.06 -12.03
C TYR A 151 -2.56 1.98 -11.48
N CYS A 152 -3.27 0.89 -11.65
CA CYS A 152 -2.98 -0.26 -12.49
C CYS A 152 -3.89 -0.22 -13.69
N TYR A 153 -3.37 -0.58 -14.85
CA TYR A 153 -4.13 -0.69 -16.11
C TYR A 153 -4.21 -2.14 -16.59
N CYS A 154 -4.13 -3.11 -15.66
CA CYS A 154 -4.38 -4.51 -16.01
C CYS A 154 -5.87 -4.73 -16.35
N GLU A 155 -6.16 -5.81 -17.06
CA GLU A 155 -7.53 -6.13 -17.51
C GLU A 155 -8.56 -6.17 -16.38
N LYS A 156 -8.18 -6.65 -15.19
CA LYS A 156 -9.08 -6.72 -14.03
C LYS A 156 -9.40 -5.34 -13.47
N THR A 157 -8.39 -4.46 -13.39
CA THR A 157 -8.63 -3.09 -12.95
C THR A 157 -9.49 -2.32 -13.95
N ILE A 158 -9.26 -2.51 -15.26
CA ILE A 158 -10.09 -1.89 -16.31
C ILE A 158 -11.54 -2.39 -16.22
N ALA A 159 -11.75 -3.69 -16.08
CA ALA A 159 -13.09 -4.26 -15.93
C ALA A 159 -13.80 -3.76 -14.65
N SER A 160 -13.05 -3.59 -13.57
CA SER A 160 -13.56 -3.00 -12.33
C SER A 160 -13.97 -1.54 -12.52
N PHE A 161 -13.18 -0.76 -13.26
CA PHE A 161 -13.51 0.61 -13.61
C PHE A 161 -14.77 0.71 -14.46
N GLN A 162 -14.91 -0.13 -15.49
CA GLN A 162 -16.12 -0.20 -16.32
C GLN A 162 -17.36 -0.54 -15.47
N SER A 163 -17.22 -1.46 -14.54
CA SER A 163 -18.30 -1.83 -13.60
C SER A 163 -18.66 -0.66 -12.68
N TRP A 164 -17.65 0.07 -12.18
CA TRP A 164 -17.84 1.26 -11.36
C TRP A 164 -18.56 2.38 -12.14
N LEU A 165 -18.18 2.63 -13.39
CA LEU A 165 -18.87 3.58 -14.26
C LEU A 165 -20.34 3.20 -14.48
N LYS A 166 -20.60 1.90 -14.70
CA LYS A 166 -21.95 1.37 -14.86
C LYS A 166 -22.82 1.61 -13.60
N GLN A 167 -22.25 1.39 -12.43
CA GLN A 167 -22.93 1.69 -11.16
C GLN A 167 -23.18 3.19 -10.97
N ARG A 168 -22.21 4.03 -11.34
CA ARG A 168 -22.27 5.47 -11.15
C ARG A 168 -23.26 6.16 -12.08
N TYR A 169 -23.27 5.78 -13.35
CA TYR A 169 -24.08 6.44 -14.39
C TYR A 169 -25.37 5.69 -14.69
N GLY A 170 -25.45 4.41 -14.42
CA GLY A 170 -26.60 3.56 -14.66
C GLY A 170 -26.77 3.17 -16.12
N THR A 171 -26.67 4.12 -17.07
CA THR A 171 -26.80 3.84 -18.51
C THR A 171 -25.63 4.45 -19.30
N LEU A 172 -25.40 3.88 -20.48
CA LEU A 172 -24.33 4.32 -21.38
C LEU A 172 -24.61 5.70 -21.96
N GLU A 173 -25.89 6.05 -22.15
CA GLU A 173 -26.33 7.37 -22.60
C GLU A 173 -25.96 8.44 -21.60
N LYS A 174 -26.23 8.22 -20.30
CA LYS A 174 -25.87 9.17 -19.24
C LYS A 174 -24.36 9.37 -19.11
N LEU A 175 -23.58 8.30 -19.25
CA LEU A 175 -22.12 8.40 -19.31
C LEU A 175 -21.70 9.22 -20.54
N SER A 176 -22.25 8.88 -21.70
CA SER A 176 -21.93 9.54 -22.97
C SER A 176 -22.26 11.05 -22.94
N GLU A 177 -23.35 11.40 -22.31
CA GLU A 177 -23.75 12.80 -22.08
C GLU A 177 -22.75 13.49 -21.11
N ALA A 178 -22.43 12.86 -19.98
CA ALA A 178 -21.51 13.42 -18.98
C ALA A 178 -20.08 13.61 -19.52
N TRP A 179 -19.59 12.66 -20.32
CA TRP A 179 -18.23 12.71 -20.89
C TRP A 179 -18.18 13.40 -22.26
N VAL A 180 -19.34 13.80 -22.80
CA VAL A 180 -19.46 14.38 -24.15
C VAL A 180 -18.84 13.46 -25.21
N ARG A 181 -19.11 12.17 -25.10
CA ARG A 181 -18.60 11.11 -25.99
C ARG A 181 -19.68 10.06 -26.20
N ARG A 182 -19.57 9.28 -27.29
CA ARG A 182 -20.49 8.19 -27.57
C ARG A 182 -19.73 6.87 -27.61
N TYR A 183 -20.19 5.94 -26.81
CA TYR A 183 -19.63 4.59 -26.74
C TYR A 183 -20.65 3.56 -27.22
N PRO A 184 -20.24 2.55 -28.01
CA PRO A 184 -21.14 1.48 -28.45
C PRO A 184 -21.46 0.48 -27.34
N SER A 185 -20.56 0.31 -26.36
CA SER A 185 -20.73 -0.56 -25.19
C SER A 185 -19.82 -0.14 -24.05
N TRP A 186 -20.04 -0.72 -22.85
CA TRP A 186 -19.21 -0.46 -21.68
C TRP A 186 -17.78 -1.01 -21.83
N GLU A 187 -17.63 -2.13 -22.53
CA GLU A 187 -16.38 -2.89 -22.66
C GLU A 187 -15.32 -2.16 -23.49
N VAL A 188 -15.76 -1.20 -24.36
CA VAL A 188 -14.81 -0.40 -25.14
C VAL A 188 -14.28 0.83 -24.41
N ILE A 189 -14.76 1.06 -23.20
CA ILE A 189 -14.31 2.22 -22.41
C ILE A 189 -12.97 1.86 -21.78
N ASP A 190 -11.93 2.53 -22.24
CA ASP A 190 -10.58 2.45 -21.66
C ASP A 190 -10.35 3.62 -20.70
N PRO A 191 -9.72 3.41 -19.55
CA PRO A 191 -9.39 4.49 -18.63
C PRO A 191 -8.38 5.46 -19.27
N PRO A 192 -8.46 6.76 -18.94
CA PRO A 192 -7.54 7.74 -19.48
C PRO A 192 -6.12 7.48 -19.00
N ARG A 193 -5.15 7.61 -19.90
CA ARG A 193 -3.73 7.37 -19.64
C ARG A 193 -3.00 8.64 -19.15
N GLY A 194 -3.70 9.74 -19.00
CA GLY A 194 -3.20 11.01 -18.52
C GLY A 194 -4.31 12.05 -18.42
N PRO A 195 -4.02 13.27 -17.93
CA PRO A 195 -5.03 14.30 -17.64
C PRO A 195 -5.58 15.04 -18.89
N GLY A 196 -5.52 14.42 -20.06
CA GLY A 196 -5.86 15.07 -21.33
C GLY A 196 -7.33 15.42 -21.51
N SER A 197 -8.26 14.71 -20.87
CA SER A 197 -9.69 15.01 -20.87
C SER A 197 -10.15 15.01 -19.41
N TYR A 198 -10.60 16.15 -18.94
CA TYR A 198 -10.79 16.36 -17.49
C TYR A 198 -11.87 15.49 -16.85
N ILE A 199 -12.93 15.13 -17.57
CA ILE A 199 -14.10 14.47 -16.97
C ILE A 199 -13.80 12.99 -16.70
N ASP A 200 -13.32 12.25 -17.71
CA ASP A 200 -12.94 10.85 -17.60
C ASP A 200 -11.76 10.67 -16.65
N TRP A 201 -10.80 11.62 -16.65
CA TRP A 201 -9.70 11.65 -15.71
C TRP A 201 -10.17 11.78 -14.26
N VAL A 202 -11.12 12.67 -13.98
CA VAL A 202 -11.68 12.83 -12.64
C VAL A 202 -12.37 11.56 -12.17
N ASP A 203 -13.11 10.89 -13.05
CA ASP A 203 -13.78 9.63 -12.70
C ASP A 203 -12.78 8.49 -12.50
N TRP A 204 -11.73 8.41 -13.31
CA TRP A 204 -10.64 7.48 -13.10
C TRP A 204 -9.97 7.69 -11.73
N ARG A 205 -9.67 8.93 -11.38
CA ARG A 205 -9.06 9.24 -10.07
C ARG A 205 -9.98 8.94 -8.89
N ARG A 206 -11.27 9.20 -9.03
CA ARG A 206 -12.27 8.83 -8.02
C ARG A 206 -12.35 7.32 -7.84
N PHE A 207 -12.40 6.57 -8.93
CA PHE A 207 -12.38 5.13 -8.90
C PHE A 207 -11.12 4.61 -8.16
N MET A 208 -9.95 5.14 -8.50
CA MET A 208 -8.70 4.72 -7.86
C MET A 208 -8.67 5.02 -6.36
N ILE A 209 -9.22 6.15 -5.92
CA ILE A 209 -9.40 6.49 -4.51
C ILE A 209 -10.36 5.51 -3.81
N GLU A 210 -11.46 5.17 -4.45
CA GLU A 210 -12.40 4.19 -3.89
C GLU A 210 -11.76 2.79 -3.81
N ARG A 211 -11.02 2.41 -4.85
CA ARG A 211 -10.29 1.14 -4.89
C ARG A 211 -9.27 1.02 -3.76
N SER A 212 -8.47 2.06 -3.50
CA SER A 212 -7.52 2.05 -2.36
C SER A 212 -8.24 1.96 -1.01
N THR A 213 -9.40 2.60 -0.89
CA THR A 213 -10.22 2.51 0.32
C THR A 213 -10.74 1.08 0.53
N GLU A 214 -11.19 0.42 -0.53
CA GLU A 214 -11.64 -0.99 -0.47
C GLU A 214 -10.47 -1.95 -0.17
N GLU A 215 -9.28 -1.66 -0.68
CA GLU A 215 -8.09 -2.44 -0.34
C GLU A 215 -7.73 -2.30 1.16
N MET A 216 -7.77 -1.10 1.70
CA MET A 216 -7.58 -0.89 3.14
C MET A 216 -8.65 -1.63 3.96
N ARG A 217 -9.91 -1.54 3.55
CA ARG A 217 -11.02 -2.26 4.22
C ARG A 217 -10.81 -3.76 4.20
N PHE A 218 -10.35 -4.31 3.09
CA PHE A 218 -10.00 -5.72 2.97
C PHE A 218 -8.93 -6.14 3.98
N ARG A 219 -7.84 -5.38 4.12
CA ARG A 219 -6.76 -5.65 5.07
C ARG A 219 -7.29 -5.61 6.51
N VAL A 220 -8.02 -4.57 6.86
CA VAL A 220 -8.67 -4.40 8.17
C VAL A 220 -9.56 -5.58 8.51
N GLN A 221 -10.49 -5.92 7.63
CA GLN A 221 -11.43 -7.02 7.85
C GLN A 221 -10.71 -8.36 8.00
N THR A 222 -9.65 -8.56 7.22
CA THR A 222 -8.85 -9.79 7.25
C THR A 222 -8.13 -9.96 8.58
N LEU A 223 -7.50 -8.91 9.10
CA LEU A 223 -6.84 -8.92 10.41
C LEU A 223 -7.85 -9.05 11.55
N ARG A 224 -8.94 -8.29 11.52
CA ARG A 224 -10.00 -8.31 12.53
C ARG A 224 -10.74 -9.64 12.63
N ALA A 225 -10.80 -10.40 11.56
CA ALA A 225 -11.36 -11.75 11.58
C ALA A 225 -10.60 -12.72 12.51
N VAL A 226 -9.35 -12.38 12.86
CA VAL A 226 -8.48 -13.20 13.71
C VAL A 226 -8.12 -12.50 15.01
N ASP A 227 -7.74 -11.23 14.95
CA ASP A 227 -7.33 -10.43 16.10
C ASP A 227 -8.27 -9.25 16.31
N THR A 228 -9.08 -9.36 17.38
CA THR A 228 -10.04 -8.31 17.80
C THR A 228 -9.47 -7.37 18.86
N ARG A 229 -8.24 -7.61 19.33
CA ARG A 229 -7.64 -6.93 20.48
C ARG A 229 -6.66 -5.83 20.09
N SER A 230 -5.75 -6.13 19.16
CA SER A 230 -4.68 -5.22 18.77
C SER A 230 -5.24 -4.01 18.04
N ILE A 231 -4.63 -2.85 18.25
CA ILE A 231 -5.01 -1.61 17.57
C ILE A 231 -4.69 -1.73 16.08
N LEU A 232 -5.57 -1.24 15.23
CA LEU A 232 -5.29 -1.05 13.81
C LEU A 232 -4.89 0.40 13.58
N GLU A 233 -3.68 0.60 13.13
CA GLU A 233 -3.16 1.90 12.75
C GLU A 233 -2.67 1.89 11.30
N SER A 234 -2.59 3.05 10.72
CA SER A 234 -1.88 3.34 9.50
C SER A 234 -1.48 4.81 9.50
N HIS A 235 -0.65 5.21 8.58
CA HIS A 235 -0.19 6.59 8.50
C HIS A 235 0.10 6.97 7.05
N VAL A 236 -0.02 8.26 6.76
CA VAL A 236 0.34 8.79 5.45
C VAL A 236 1.74 9.37 5.47
N PHE A 237 2.36 9.38 4.31
CA PHE A 237 3.57 10.14 4.06
C PHE A 237 3.31 11.63 4.24
N SER A 238 4.25 12.36 4.86
CA SER A 238 4.05 13.77 5.25
C SER A 238 3.63 14.70 4.10
N GLN A 239 4.04 14.38 2.90
CA GLN A 239 3.69 15.17 1.71
C GLN A 239 2.29 14.85 1.20
N ALA A 240 1.72 13.69 1.53
CA ALA A 240 0.33 13.37 1.21
C ALA A 240 -0.68 14.32 1.88
N ALA A 241 -0.29 14.94 2.99
CA ALA A 241 -1.11 15.94 3.65
C ALA A 241 -1.17 17.28 2.87
N ILE A 242 -0.24 17.51 1.97
CA ILE A 242 -0.07 18.80 1.26
C ILE A 242 -0.39 18.67 -0.24
N LEU A 243 -0.20 17.47 -0.81
CA LEU A 243 -0.38 17.24 -2.23
C LEU A 243 -1.83 16.86 -2.59
N PRO A 244 -2.24 17.11 -3.83
CA PRO A 244 -3.53 16.65 -4.30
C PRO A 244 -3.69 15.14 -4.11
N LEU A 245 -4.62 14.73 -3.26
CA LEU A 245 -4.95 13.33 -2.95
C LEU A 245 -5.16 12.48 -4.21
N ALA A 246 -5.62 13.12 -5.27
CA ALA A 246 -5.82 12.49 -6.56
C ALA A 246 -4.53 11.90 -7.16
N LEU A 247 -3.35 12.45 -6.89
CA LEU A 247 -2.09 11.97 -7.44
C LEU A 247 -1.63 10.66 -6.79
N GLN A 248 -2.03 10.42 -5.55
CA GLN A 248 -1.64 9.21 -4.80
C GLN A 248 -2.71 8.12 -4.82
N ALA A 249 -3.84 8.38 -5.48
CA ALA A 249 -4.99 7.49 -5.50
C ALA A 249 -5.52 7.12 -4.12
N ILE A 250 -5.39 8.00 -3.14
CA ILE A 250 -5.89 7.82 -1.77
C ILE A 250 -6.73 8.99 -1.29
N ASN A 251 -7.56 8.73 -0.30
CA ASN A 251 -8.20 9.75 0.52
C ASN A 251 -7.91 9.45 2.00
N PRO A 252 -6.95 10.15 2.62
CA PRO A 252 -6.54 9.88 4.00
C PRO A 252 -7.68 9.94 5.01
N TRP A 253 -8.67 10.78 4.79
CA TRP A 253 -9.86 10.87 5.66
C TRP A 253 -10.68 9.59 5.64
N ARG A 254 -10.94 9.04 4.44
CA ARG A 254 -11.67 7.76 4.30
C ARG A 254 -10.85 6.59 4.83
N LEU A 255 -9.54 6.62 4.72
CA LEU A 255 -8.68 5.59 5.27
C LEU A 255 -8.65 5.66 6.80
N ALA A 256 -8.56 6.86 7.36
CA ALA A 256 -8.58 7.09 8.81
C ALA A 256 -9.87 6.60 9.47
N GLU A 257 -11.02 6.67 8.79
CA GLU A 257 -12.29 6.14 9.29
C GLU A 257 -12.29 4.62 9.52
N LEU A 258 -11.34 3.90 8.91
CA LEU A 258 -11.19 2.45 9.04
C LEU A 258 -10.24 2.04 10.17
N MET A 259 -9.55 3.01 10.79
CA MET A 259 -8.48 2.79 11.77
C MET A 259 -8.88 3.27 13.16
N GLU A 260 -8.30 2.67 14.20
CA GLU A 260 -8.40 3.23 15.56
C GLU A 260 -7.37 4.35 15.78
N THR A 261 -6.28 4.31 15.05
CA THR A 261 -5.23 5.34 15.11
C THR A 261 -4.77 5.68 13.70
N TRP A 262 -4.61 6.96 13.44
CA TRP A 262 -4.12 7.46 12.17
C TRP A 262 -2.93 8.39 12.38
N GLY A 263 -1.85 8.12 11.68
CA GLY A 263 -0.58 8.81 11.83
C GLY A 263 -0.13 9.60 10.60
N LEU A 264 0.99 10.25 10.77
CA LEU A 264 1.71 10.97 9.73
C LEU A 264 3.19 10.63 9.86
N SER A 265 3.82 10.17 8.77
CA SER A 265 5.28 10.08 8.70
C SER A 265 5.87 11.48 8.69
N TYR A 266 6.29 11.94 9.85
CA TYR A 266 6.93 13.23 9.99
C TYR A 266 8.44 13.07 10.08
N PHE A 267 9.15 13.59 9.08
CA PHE A 267 10.61 13.65 9.06
C PHE A 267 11.03 15.08 9.42
N PRO A 268 11.27 15.39 10.70
CA PRO A 268 11.82 16.68 11.05
C PRO A 268 13.14 16.82 10.30
N ARG A 269 13.19 17.69 9.32
CA ARG A 269 14.48 18.15 8.83
C ARG A 269 15.14 18.81 10.03
N CYS A 270 16.03 18.11 10.71
CA CYS A 270 17.08 18.78 11.43
C CYS A 270 17.69 19.71 10.40
N ARG A 271 17.36 20.99 10.46
CA ARG A 271 18.13 22.00 9.75
C ARG A 271 19.53 21.86 10.33
N ASN A 272 20.35 21.05 9.70
CA ASN A 272 21.75 21.35 9.75
C ASN A 272 21.84 22.82 9.40
N PRO A 273 22.58 23.63 10.21
CA PRO A 273 22.83 24.99 9.85
C PRO A 273 23.22 24.98 8.38
N PRO A 274 22.77 25.96 7.59
CA PRO A 274 22.85 25.86 6.15
C PRO A 274 24.27 25.39 5.80
N PHE A 275 24.38 24.20 5.22
CA PHE A 275 25.60 23.82 4.56
C PHE A 275 25.76 24.88 3.48
N THR A 276 26.45 25.93 3.82
CA THR A 276 27.06 26.77 2.82
C THR A 276 27.97 25.88 2.06
N SER A 277 27.47 25.32 0.96
CA SER A 277 28.31 24.74 -0.07
C SER A 277 29.09 25.87 -0.72
N ALA A 278 29.97 26.46 0.05
CA ALA A 278 31.12 27.18 -0.49
C ALA A 278 32.00 26.11 -1.14
N ARG A 279 31.69 25.74 -2.36
CA ARG A 279 32.69 25.12 -3.21
C ARG A 279 33.81 26.14 -3.27
N PRO A 280 35.05 25.79 -2.91
CA PRO A 280 36.16 26.68 -3.17
C PRO A 280 36.19 26.88 -4.70
N LYS A 281 36.11 28.14 -5.12
CA LYS A 281 36.38 28.49 -6.50
C LYS A 281 37.83 28.10 -6.71
N SER A 282 38.06 27.10 -7.55
CA SER A 282 39.39 26.82 -8.09
C SER A 282 39.82 28.03 -8.92
N ASN A 283 40.88 28.68 -8.50
CA ASN A 283 41.64 29.61 -9.34
C ASN A 283 42.25 28.86 -10.51
#